data_716cf1d4d8e3acd92b1ca6ed03c19047
#
_entry.id   716cf1d4d8e3acd92b1ca6ed03c19047
#
_cell.length_a   1.000
_cell.length_b   1.000
_cell.length_c   1.000
_cell.angle_alpha   90.00
_cell.angle_beta   90.00
_cell.angle_gamma   90.00
#
_symmetry.space_group_name_H-M   'P 1'
#
loop_
_entity.id
_entity.type
_entity.pdbx_description
1 polymer ?
#
loop_
_entity_poly.entity_id
_entity_poly.type
_entity_poly.pdbx_seq_one_letter_code
_entity_poly.pdbx_strand_id
1 'polypeptide(L)'
;MLAGVVAALVACYIYAYLDISPAKELPPYQVRERHDDTLRIVMIGDSWAMFHYKLNRDSVLQSMLQKKVDVPIRVRSRGVGGANSKEIYHYMFASETIESEKEPDKCTQPLLEEAPDYCLISAGINDAGQGKGPDFFCKNYIKILRLLLHNHIKPVVLELPTVIMDNKVNMVFEDFFNENRSFAWYRLKKRMGFKLTAIINGADMNHVDECRDRLRQILDETGLMDSVIFIPKTDWNKDGYRDSRGIYLDDGTHLNLAGYDVLDSCYAEAISRDYLKSVK
;
A
#
# COMPACT_ATOMS: atom_id res chain seq x y z
N MET A 1 43.55 -2.25 7.81
CA MET A 1 42.58 -1.17 7.65
C MET A 1 41.83 -1.28 6.28
N LEU A 2 42.50 -1.38 5.13
CA LEU A 2 41.85 -1.48 3.81
C LEU A 2 40.90 -2.69 3.69
N ALA A 3 41.30 -3.88 4.15
CA ALA A 3 40.47 -5.09 4.12
C ALA A 3 39.14 -4.94 4.90
N GLY A 4 39.19 -4.23 6.05
CA GLY A 4 37.98 -3.97 6.83
C GLY A 4 37.01 -3.01 6.13
N VAL A 5 37.52 -2.00 5.43
CA VAL A 5 36.71 -1.09 4.64
C VAL A 5 36.04 -1.81 3.46
N VAL A 6 36.80 -2.65 2.76
CA VAL A 6 36.26 -3.45 1.64
C VAL A 6 35.19 -4.41 2.15
N ALA A 7 35.41 -5.12 3.26
CA ALA A 7 34.41 -6.01 3.84
C ALA A 7 33.12 -5.26 4.23
N ALA A 8 33.23 -4.07 4.82
CA ALA A 8 32.09 -3.25 5.17
C ALA A 8 31.31 -2.79 3.93
N LEU A 9 31.98 -2.37 2.87
CA LEU A 9 31.35 -1.97 1.60
C LEU A 9 30.63 -3.16 0.95
N VAL A 10 31.24 -4.34 0.94
CA VAL A 10 30.62 -5.56 0.42
C VAL A 10 29.38 -5.93 1.25
N ALA A 11 29.45 -5.86 2.58
CA ALA A 11 28.32 -6.13 3.44
C ALA A 11 27.17 -5.12 3.21
N CYS A 12 27.48 -3.83 3.07
CA CYS A 12 26.49 -2.80 2.71
C CYS A 12 25.84 -3.06 1.35
N TYR A 13 26.64 -3.45 0.36
CA TYR A 13 26.14 -3.79 -0.96
C TYR A 13 25.21 -5.00 -0.93
N ILE A 14 25.62 -6.08 -0.25
CA ILE A 14 24.79 -7.29 -0.10
C ILE A 14 23.48 -6.96 0.62
N TYR A 15 23.55 -6.18 1.71
CA TYR A 15 22.36 -5.76 2.44
C TYR A 15 21.37 -5.01 1.54
N ALA A 16 21.85 -4.00 0.83
CA ALA A 16 21.00 -3.21 -0.07
C ALA A 16 20.46 -4.05 -1.23
N TYR A 17 21.28 -4.96 -1.80
CA TYR A 17 20.84 -5.88 -2.85
C TYR A 17 19.72 -6.82 -2.36
N LEU A 18 19.83 -7.38 -1.16
CA LEU A 18 18.79 -8.21 -0.56
C LEU A 18 17.51 -7.40 -0.27
N ASP A 19 17.68 -6.15 0.11
CA ASP A 19 16.57 -5.25 0.43
C ASP A 19 15.72 -4.90 -0.80
N ILE A 20 16.35 -4.76 -1.99
CA ILE A 20 15.67 -4.52 -3.26
C ILE A 20 15.26 -5.81 -4.00
N SER A 21 15.57 -6.98 -3.46
CA SER A 21 15.10 -8.22 -4.05
C SER A 21 13.59 -8.38 -3.87
N PRO A 22 12.82 -8.68 -4.93
CA PRO A 22 11.40 -8.94 -4.80
C PRO A 22 11.10 -10.10 -3.85
N ALA A 23 9.91 -10.14 -3.28
CA ALA A 23 9.45 -11.27 -2.48
C ALA A 23 9.60 -12.59 -3.26
N LYS A 24 9.90 -13.68 -2.58
CA LYS A 24 9.71 -15.00 -3.16
C LYS A 24 8.23 -15.26 -3.38
N GLU A 25 7.88 -15.91 -4.47
CA GLU A 25 6.52 -16.34 -4.70
C GLU A 25 6.17 -17.44 -3.68
N LEU A 26 5.07 -17.24 -2.96
CA LEU A 26 4.58 -18.18 -1.96
C LEU A 26 3.39 -18.95 -2.56
N PRO A 27 3.19 -20.23 -2.19
CA PRO A 27 2.07 -20.98 -2.69
C PRO A 27 0.75 -20.32 -2.23
N PRO A 28 -0.24 -20.20 -3.14
CA PRO A 28 -1.51 -19.60 -2.78
C PRO A 28 -2.23 -20.50 -1.75
N TYR A 29 -2.95 -19.89 -0.84
CA TYR A 29 -3.84 -20.57 0.08
C TYR A 29 -5.28 -20.56 -0.44
N GLN A 30 -6.10 -21.48 0.07
CA GLN A 30 -7.51 -21.53 -0.29
C GLN A 30 -8.33 -20.58 0.59
N VAL A 31 -9.23 -19.84 -0.03
CA VAL A 31 -10.24 -19.05 0.68
C VAL A 31 -11.39 -19.94 1.14
N ARG A 32 -12.12 -19.51 2.16
CA ARG A 32 -13.28 -20.25 2.69
C ARG A 32 -14.43 -20.21 1.68
N GLU A 33 -15.19 -21.31 1.60
CA GLU A 33 -16.45 -21.28 0.86
C GLU A 33 -17.44 -20.31 1.52
N ARG A 34 -18.21 -19.63 0.69
CA ARG A 34 -19.23 -18.66 1.12
C ARG A 34 -20.62 -19.22 0.92
N HIS A 35 -21.50 -18.95 1.89
CA HIS A 35 -22.89 -19.38 1.89
C HIS A 35 -23.88 -18.23 2.13
N ASP A 36 -23.41 -16.97 2.04
CA ASP A 36 -24.22 -15.76 2.22
C ASP A 36 -24.07 -14.80 1.03
N ASP A 37 -25.01 -13.90 0.88
CA ASP A 37 -25.06 -12.89 -0.17
C ASP A 37 -24.41 -11.55 0.24
N THR A 38 -23.65 -11.53 1.34
CA THR A 38 -22.98 -10.31 1.83
C THR A 38 -21.86 -9.91 0.87
N LEU A 39 -21.92 -8.73 0.31
CA LEU A 39 -20.83 -8.15 -0.47
C LEU A 39 -19.69 -7.74 0.48
N ARG A 40 -18.56 -8.42 0.37
CA ARG A 40 -17.40 -8.24 1.27
C ARG A 40 -16.30 -7.48 0.56
N ILE A 41 -15.90 -6.39 1.17
CA ILE A 41 -14.80 -5.55 0.71
C ILE A 41 -13.72 -5.53 1.79
N VAL A 42 -12.48 -5.76 1.39
CA VAL A 42 -11.34 -5.60 2.29
C VAL A 42 -10.39 -4.54 1.74
N MET A 43 -9.71 -3.83 2.62
CA MET A 43 -8.60 -2.95 2.27
C MET A 43 -7.35 -3.44 2.96
N ILE A 44 -6.29 -3.66 2.20
CA ILE A 44 -4.98 -4.06 2.70
C ILE A 44 -3.92 -3.06 2.26
N GLY A 45 -2.83 -2.96 3.01
CA GLY A 45 -1.74 -2.11 2.56
C GLY A 45 -0.91 -1.44 3.66
N ASP A 46 -0.53 -0.22 3.38
CA ASP A 46 0.35 0.61 4.18
C ASP A 46 -0.40 1.47 5.23
N SER A 47 0.15 2.66 5.54
CA SER A 47 -0.46 3.59 6.49
C SER A 47 -1.85 4.08 6.06
N TRP A 48 -2.18 4.12 4.78
CA TRP A 48 -3.51 4.54 4.35
C TRP A 48 -4.57 3.51 4.72
N ALA A 49 -4.29 2.21 4.54
CA ALA A 49 -5.18 1.14 5.01
C ALA A 49 -5.24 1.09 6.54
N MET A 50 -4.11 1.34 7.23
CA MET A 50 -4.07 1.42 8.69
C MET A 50 -4.94 2.56 9.23
N PHE A 51 -4.83 3.75 8.66
CA PHE A 51 -5.63 4.90 9.08
C PHE A 51 -7.09 4.75 8.69
N HIS A 52 -7.42 4.11 7.56
CA HIS A 52 -8.78 3.78 7.19
C HIS A 52 -9.47 3.00 8.31
N TYR A 53 -8.83 1.95 8.84
CA TYR A 53 -9.30 1.22 10.00
C TYR A 53 -9.36 2.10 11.26
N LYS A 54 -8.25 2.77 11.62
CA LYS A 54 -8.14 3.54 12.88
C LYS A 54 -9.10 4.73 12.96
N LEU A 55 -9.46 5.31 11.83
CA LEU A 55 -10.40 6.43 11.73
C LEU A 55 -11.85 5.96 11.48
N ASN A 56 -12.13 4.65 11.64
CA ASN A 56 -13.44 4.04 11.42
C ASN A 56 -14.04 4.30 10.02
N ARG A 57 -13.18 4.40 8.99
CA ARG A 57 -13.59 4.65 7.61
C ARG A 57 -14.31 3.45 6.98
N ASP A 58 -14.07 2.25 7.50
CA ASP A 58 -14.79 1.03 7.10
C ASP A 58 -16.30 1.23 7.16
N SER A 59 -16.79 1.80 8.25
CA SER A 59 -18.23 2.10 8.44
C SER A 59 -18.74 3.16 7.46
N VAL A 60 -17.91 4.14 7.11
CA VAL A 60 -18.26 5.21 6.17
C VAL A 60 -18.38 4.65 4.75
N LEU A 61 -17.37 3.93 4.29
CA LEU A 61 -17.37 3.28 2.97
C LEU A 61 -18.52 2.25 2.87
N GLN A 62 -18.75 1.45 3.92
CA GLN A 62 -19.88 0.52 3.98
C GLN A 62 -21.22 1.25 3.82
N SER A 63 -21.41 2.37 4.51
CA SER A 63 -22.63 3.18 4.40
C SER A 63 -22.82 3.82 3.04
N MET A 64 -21.72 4.24 2.37
CA MET A 64 -21.77 4.77 1.02
C MET A 64 -22.17 3.70 0.00
N LEU A 65 -21.62 2.50 0.12
CA LEU A 65 -21.96 1.36 -0.75
C LEU A 65 -23.39 0.89 -0.53
N GLN A 66 -23.87 0.80 0.73
CA GLN A 66 -25.23 0.37 1.07
C GLN A 66 -26.31 1.27 0.43
N LYS A 67 -26.00 2.53 0.14
CA LYS A 67 -26.91 3.44 -0.57
C LYS A 67 -26.99 3.17 -2.09
N LYS A 68 -26.09 2.33 -2.62
CA LYS A 68 -25.93 2.10 -4.06
C LYS A 68 -26.31 0.68 -4.49
N VAL A 69 -26.30 -0.27 -3.58
CA VAL A 69 -26.59 -1.69 -3.86
C VAL A 69 -27.49 -2.30 -2.79
N ASP A 70 -28.38 -3.24 -3.21
CA ASP A 70 -29.43 -3.86 -2.38
C ASP A 70 -29.00 -5.20 -1.74
N VAL A 71 -27.74 -5.30 -1.35
CA VAL A 71 -27.24 -6.49 -0.63
C VAL A 71 -26.54 -6.05 0.65
N PRO A 72 -26.48 -6.91 1.69
CA PRO A 72 -25.71 -6.59 2.88
C PRO A 72 -24.23 -6.30 2.51
N ILE A 73 -23.64 -5.27 3.08
CA ILE A 73 -22.26 -4.86 2.84
C ILE A 73 -21.43 -5.08 4.10
N ARG A 74 -20.20 -5.56 3.93
CA ARG A 74 -19.19 -5.62 4.99
C ARG A 74 -17.86 -5.08 4.48
N VAL A 75 -17.35 -4.04 5.12
CA VAL A 75 -16.03 -3.45 4.83
C VAL A 75 -15.10 -3.70 6.01
N ARG A 76 -13.88 -4.10 5.75
CA ARG A 76 -12.81 -4.28 6.75
C ARG A 76 -11.47 -3.86 6.18
N SER A 77 -10.71 -3.09 6.96
CA SER A 77 -9.37 -2.66 6.57
C SER A 77 -8.30 -3.16 7.54
N ARG A 78 -7.11 -3.42 7.02
CA ARG A 78 -5.93 -3.70 7.81
C ARG A 78 -4.68 -3.26 7.06
N GLY A 79 -3.78 -2.55 7.74
CA GLY A 79 -2.56 -2.05 7.12
C GLY A 79 -1.48 -1.73 8.14
N VAL A 80 -0.25 -1.59 7.65
CA VAL A 80 0.94 -1.33 8.48
C VAL A 80 1.64 -0.06 8.02
N GLY A 81 1.78 0.90 8.93
CA GLY A 81 2.45 2.17 8.64
C GLY A 81 3.88 1.96 8.14
N GLY A 82 4.20 2.55 6.98
CA GLY A 82 5.53 2.46 6.37
C GLY A 82 5.80 1.17 5.60
N ALA A 83 4.84 0.24 5.48
CA ALA A 83 5.02 -1.00 4.72
C ALA A 83 5.20 -0.72 3.23
N ASN A 84 6.19 -1.36 2.61
CA ASN A 84 6.38 -1.40 1.16
C ASN A 84 5.64 -2.60 0.54
N SER A 85 5.60 -2.66 -0.79
CA SER A 85 4.86 -3.69 -1.53
C SER A 85 5.30 -5.13 -1.22
N LYS A 86 6.59 -5.36 -0.93
CA LYS A 86 7.12 -6.67 -0.52
C LYS A 86 6.60 -7.09 0.84
N GLU A 87 6.59 -6.17 1.80
CA GLU A 87 6.07 -6.42 3.15
C GLU A 87 4.56 -6.67 3.09
N ILE A 88 3.80 -5.86 2.33
CA ILE A 88 2.36 -6.07 2.13
C ILE A 88 2.08 -7.47 1.55
N TYR A 89 2.83 -7.89 0.53
CA TYR A 89 2.69 -9.24 -0.01
C TYR A 89 2.94 -10.33 1.06
N HIS A 90 3.97 -10.17 1.91
CA HIS A 90 4.22 -11.13 2.99
C HIS A 90 3.10 -11.13 4.04
N TYR A 91 2.52 -9.99 4.37
CA TYR A 91 1.40 -9.90 5.33
C TYR A 91 0.14 -10.62 4.83
N MET A 92 -0.03 -10.79 3.52
CA MET A 92 -1.12 -11.59 2.96
C MET A 92 -1.02 -13.08 3.31
N PHE A 93 0.15 -13.55 3.75
CA PHE A 93 0.40 -14.92 4.22
C PHE A 93 0.62 -14.99 5.74
N ALA A 94 0.45 -13.88 6.44
CA ALA A 94 0.53 -13.85 7.90
C ALA A 94 -0.83 -14.14 8.50
N SER A 95 -0.95 -15.26 9.23
CA SER A 95 -2.14 -15.67 9.97
C SER A 95 -2.06 -15.23 11.43
N GLU A 96 -3.18 -15.29 12.15
CA GLU A 96 -3.25 -15.04 13.58
C GLU A 96 -2.56 -16.18 14.36
N THR A 97 -1.24 -16.11 14.44
CA THR A 97 -0.40 -16.94 15.30
C THR A 97 -0.08 -16.20 16.59
N ILE A 98 0.60 -16.85 17.55
CA ILE A 98 1.07 -16.20 18.81
C ILE A 98 1.93 -14.95 18.51
N GLU A 99 2.66 -14.92 17.41
CA GLU A 99 3.41 -13.74 16.96
C GLU A 99 2.48 -12.60 16.49
N SER A 100 1.32 -12.94 15.95
CA SER A 100 0.35 -11.98 15.44
C SER A 100 -0.47 -11.30 16.54
N GLU A 101 -0.58 -11.87 17.73
CA GLU A 101 -1.17 -11.18 18.88
C GLU A 101 -0.38 -9.93 19.28
N LYS A 102 0.95 -9.91 19.01
CA LYS A 102 1.81 -8.75 19.26
C LYS A 102 1.73 -7.67 18.17
N GLU A 103 1.40 -8.07 16.93
CA GLU A 103 1.33 -7.18 15.77
C GLU A 103 0.13 -7.57 14.85
N PRO A 104 -1.11 -7.48 15.34
CA PRO A 104 -2.29 -7.94 14.59
C PRO A 104 -2.49 -7.21 13.26
N ASP A 105 -1.97 -5.99 13.14
CA ASP A 105 -2.07 -5.19 11.91
C ASP A 105 -1.30 -5.80 10.72
N LYS A 106 -0.32 -6.66 10.99
CA LYS A 106 0.47 -7.37 9.97
C LYS A 106 -0.22 -8.62 9.41
N CYS A 107 -1.32 -9.05 9.98
CA CYS A 107 -2.01 -10.28 9.60
C CYS A 107 -3.17 -9.98 8.68
N THR A 108 -2.95 -9.96 7.37
CA THR A 108 -4.01 -9.71 6.39
C THR A 108 -4.62 -11.00 5.80
N GLN A 109 -3.95 -12.15 5.97
CA GLN A 109 -4.47 -13.45 5.51
C GLN A 109 -5.89 -13.74 6.02
N PRO A 110 -6.24 -13.56 7.31
CA PRO A 110 -7.59 -13.86 7.78
C PRO A 110 -8.70 -13.05 7.11
N LEU A 111 -8.40 -11.82 6.66
CA LEU A 111 -9.35 -11.01 5.90
C LEU A 111 -9.59 -11.60 4.50
N LEU A 112 -8.52 -12.10 3.87
CA LEU A 112 -8.58 -12.65 2.52
C LEU A 112 -9.19 -14.06 2.51
N GLU A 113 -8.96 -14.86 3.56
CA GLU A 113 -9.56 -16.19 3.73
C GLU A 113 -11.10 -16.14 3.89
N GLU A 114 -11.67 -15.01 4.26
CA GLU A 114 -13.11 -14.81 4.30
C GLU A 114 -13.75 -14.68 2.91
N ALA A 115 -12.98 -14.88 1.85
CA ALA A 115 -13.39 -14.76 0.44
C ALA A 115 -14.09 -13.42 0.14
N PRO A 116 -13.40 -12.28 0.30
CA PRO A 116 -13.98 -11.00 -0.08
C PRO A 116 -14.20 -10.94 -1.60
N ASP A 117 -15.20 -10.17 -2.02
CA ASP A 117 -15.47 -9.95 -3.44
C ASP A 117 -14.47 -8.96 -4.04
N TYR A 118 -14.08 -7.95 -3.25
CA TYR A 118 -13.17 -6.89 -3.66
C TYR A 118 -12.07 -6.68 -2.63
N CYS A 119 -10.86 -6.38 -3.14
CA CYS A 119 -9.73 -6.00 -2.31
C CYS A 119 -9.16 -4.66 -2.78
N LEU A 120 -9.26 -3.63 -1.94
CA LEU A 120 -8.62 -2.33 -2.10
C LEU A 120 -7.16 -2.45 -1.69
N ILE A 121 -6.24 -1.92 -2.51
CA ILE A 121 -4.81 -2.05 -2.27
C ILE A 121 -4.17 -0.66 -2.13
N SER A 122 -3.58 -0.40 -0.97
CA SER A 122 -2.77 0.79 -0.72
C SER A 122 -1.30 0.41 -0.63
N ALA A 123 -0.52 0.73 -1.67
CA ALA A 123 0.91 0.41 -1.74
C ALA A 123 1.62 1.29 -2.78
N GLY A 124 2.93 1.50 -2.62
CA GLY A 124 3.80 2.17 -3.58
C GLY A 124 4.42 3.47 -3.07
N ILE A 125 3.72 4.24 -2.24
CA ILE A 125 4.26 5.48 -1.66
C ILE A 125 5.53 5.18 -0.82
N ASN A 126 5.48 4.11 -0.02
CA ASN A 126 6.63 3.71 0.79
C ASN A 126 7.76 3.09 -0.04
N ASP A 127 7.45 2.41 -1.14
CA ASP A 127 8.47 1.91 -2.07
C ASP A 127 9.30 3.06 -2.63
N ALA A 128 8.64 4.13 -3.09
CA ALA A 128 9.31 5.35 -3.54
C ALA A 128 10.08 6.03 -2.40
N GLY A 129 9.46 6.20 -1.23
CA GLY A 129 10.08 6.86 -0.07
C GLY A 129 11.27 6.09 0.53
N GLN A 130 11.35 4.79 0.29
CA GLN A 130 12.44 3.92 0.73
C GLN A 130 13.51 3.71 -0.35
N GLY A 131 13.37 4.32 -1.53
CA GLY A 131 14.33 4.20 -2.62
C GLY A 131 14.38 2.81 -3.26
N LYS A 132 13.27 2.04 -3.20
CA LYS A 132 13.19 0.70 -3.77
C LYS A 132 13.12 0.70 -5.29
N GLY A 133 12.65 1.78 -5.88
CA GLY A 133 12.45 1.95 -7.30
C GLY A 133 11.20 1.28 -7.88
N PRO A 134 10.82 1.70 -9.09
CA PRO A 134 9.55 1.28 -9.72
C PRO A 134 9.50 -0.21 -10.05
N ASP A 135 10.60 -0.81 -10.48
CA ASP A 135 10.62 -2.25 -10.79
C ASP A 135 10.43 -3.15 -9.57
N PHE A 136 11.03 -2.80 -8.43
CA PHE A 136 10.80 -3.51 -7.17
C PHE A 136 9.32 -3.44 -6.78
N PHE A 137 8.76 -2.24 -6.79
CA PHE A 137 7.35 -2.00 -6.51
C PHE A 137 6.45 -2.86 -7.40
N CYS A 138 6.60 -2.74 -8.72
CA CYS A 138 5.76 -3.44 -9.68
C CYS A 138 5.87 -4.96 -9.58
N LYS A 139 7.08 -5.52 -9.41
CA LYS A 139 7.27 -6.96 -9.26
C LYS A 139 6.53 -7.53 -8.05
N ASN A 140 6.49 -6.82 -6.94
CA ASN A 140 5.75 -7.25 -5.76
C ASN A 140 4.24 -6.98 -5.92
N TYR A 141 3.87 -5.83 -6.48
CA TYR A 141 2.47 -5.47 -6.69
C TYR A 141 1.75 -6.48 -7.60
N ILE A 142 2.38 -6.91 -8.69
CA ILE A 142 1.84 -7.96 -9.57
C ILE A 142 1.62 -9.28 -8.83
N LYS A 143 2.47 -9.64 -7.86
CA LYS A 143 2.25 -10.83 -7.01
C LYS A 143 1.03 -10.69 -6.11
N ILE A 144 0.83 -9.50 -5.55
CA ILE A 144 -0.40 -9.18 -4.78
C ILE A 144 -1.63 -9.40 -5.68
N LEU A 145 -1.63 -8.82 -6.88
CA LEU A 145 -2.75 -8.94 -7.81
C LEU A 145 -3.01 -10.39 -8.21
N ARG A 146 -1.96 -11.13 -8.57
CA ARG A 146 -2.09 -12.54 -8.98
C ARG A 146 -2.65 -13.42 -7.87
N LEU A 147 -2.23 -13.21 -6.62
CA LEU A 147 -2.76 -13.94 -5.46
C LEU A 147 -4.25 -13.65 -5.26
N LEU A 148 -4.66 -12.39 -5.36
CA LEU A 148 -6.07 -11.99 -5.24
C LEU A 148 -6.91 -12.64 -6.37
N LEU A 149 -6.47 -12.51 -7.62
CA LEU A 149 -7.17 -13.07 -8.77
C LEU A 149 -7.22 -14.61 -8.74
N HIS A 150 -6.16 -15.27 -8.25
CA HIS A 150 -6.15 -16.72 -8.04
C HIS A 150 -7.25 -17.16 -7.07
N ASN A 151 -7.52 -16.35 -6.07
CA ASN A 151 -8.57 -16.59 -5.07
C ASN A 151 -9.93 -15.97 -5.46
N HIS A 152 -10.12 -15.62 -6.72
CA HIS A 152 -11.35 -14.98 -7.23
C HIS A 152 -11.74 -13.68 -6.52
N ILE A 153 -10.77 -13.00 -5.90
CA ILE A 153 -10.94 -11.69 -5.27
C ILE A 153 -10.61 -10.62 -6.31
N LYS A 154 -11.55 -9.73 -6.61
CA LYS A 154 -11.33 -8.67 -7.59
C LYS A 154 -10.49 -7.54 -7.02
N PRO A 155 -9.28 -7.26 -7.54
CA PRO A 155 -8.45 -6.18 -7.04
C PRO A 155 -9.02 -4.81 -7.45
N VAL A 156 -8.98 -3.86 -6.53
CA VAL A 156 -9.25 -2.44 -6.81
C VAL A 156 -7.94 -1.69 -6.67
N VAL A 157 -7.40 -1.27 -7.78
CA VAL A 157 -6.10 -0.59 -7.90
C VAL A 157 -6.33 0.91 -7.94
N LEU A 158 -5.86 1.59 -6.91
CA LEU A 158 -5.82 3.04 -6.90
C LEU A 158 -4.53 3.50 -7.57
N GLU A 159 -4.62 4.31 -8.60
CA GLU A 159 -3.44 4.93 -9.20
C GLU A 159 -2.75 5.84 -8.18
N LEU A 160 -1.43 5.70 -8.06
CA LEU A 160 -0.65 6.41 -7.04
C LEU A 160 -0.83 7.93 -7.15
N PRO A 161 -1.05 8.61 -6.02
CA PRO A 161 -1.27 10.04 -5.98
C PRO A 161 0.00 10.84 -6.24
N THR A 162 -0.15 12.14 -6.43
CA THR A 162 0.94 13.09 -6.24
C THR A 162 1.03 13.41 -4.75
N VAL A 163 2.18 13.12 -4.14
CA VAL A 163 2.48 13.39 -2.73
C VAL A 163 3.76 14.21 -2.62
N ILE A 164 3.86 15.03 -1.57
CA ILE A 164 5.10 15.77 -1.27
C ILE A 164 5.80 15.09 -0.10
N MET A 165 6.89 14.39 -0.38
CA MET A 165 7.66 13.68 0.62
C MET A 165 8.83 14.49 1.21
N ASP A 166 9.11 15.68 0.67
CA ASP A 166 10.26 16.51 1.05
C ASP A 166 10.22 17.02 2.50
N ASN A 167 9.02 17.22 3.05
CA ASN A 167 8.85 17.68 4.43
C ASN A 167 9.37 16.68 5.47
N LYS A 168 9.52 15.39 5.11
CA LYS A 168 10.08 14.38 6.03
C LYS A 168 11.56 14.61 6.39
N VAL A 169 12.30 15.39 5.59
CA VAL A 169 13.71 15.72 5.89
C VAL A 169 13.82 16.68 7.06
N ASN A 170 12.99 17.71 7.06
CA ASN A 170 13.04 18.77 8.08
C ASN A 170 12.63 18.25 9.45
N MET A 171 11.62 17.35 9.53
CA MET A 171 11.18 16.72 10.77
C MET A 171 12.30 15.93 11.49
N VAL A 172 13.27 15.36 10.76
CA VAL A 172 14.39 14.62 11.39
C VAL A 172 15.36 15.53 12.09
N PHE A 173 15.59 16.73 11.56
CA PHE A 173 16.45 17.73 12.20
C PHE A 173 15.78 18.36 13.42
N GLU A 174 14.49 18.67 13.34
CA GLU A 174 13.71 19.19 14.47
C GLU A 174 13.67 18.19 15.63
N ASP A 175 13.46 16.91 15.37
CA ASP A 175 13.49 15.83 16.37
C ASP A 175 14.88 15.70 17.05
N PHE A 176 15.99 16.06 16.37
CA PHE A 176 17.35 16.03 16.93
C PHE A 176 17.58 17.13 17.97
N PHE A 177 16.92 18.25 17.84
CA PHE A 177 17.01 19.37 18.76
C PHE A 177 15.97 19.30 19.88
N ASN A 178 14.95 18.47 19.71
CA ASN A 178 13.94 18.17 20.73
C ASN A 178 14.39 16.96 21.60
N GLU A 179 13.79 16.78 22.77
CA GLU A 179 14.22 15.82 23.80
C GLU A 179 14.27 14.33 23.37
N ASN A 180 13.78 13.97 22.20
CA ASN A 180 13.61 12.59 21.73
C ASN A 180 14.78 12.09 20.86
N ARG A 181 16.04 12.28 21.34
CA ARG A 181 17.28 11.97 20.61
C ARG A 181 17.41 10.52 20.12
N SER A 182 16.92 9.54 20.88
CA SER A 182 16.99 8.13 20.50
C SER A 182 16.10 7.82 19.30
N PHE A 183 14.94 8.44 19.22
CA PHE A 183 14.00 8.30 18.09
C PHE A 183 14.52 9.02 16.82
N ALA A 184 15.10 10.21 16.98
CA ALA A 184 15.76 10.94 15.90
C ALA A 184 16.95 10.15 15.33
N TRP A 185 17.75 9.50 16.18
CA TRP A 185 18.86 8.65 15.77
C TRP A 185 18.38 7.40 15.01
N TYR A 186 17.32 6.75 15.48
CA TYR A 186 16.70 5.64 14.77
C TYR A 186 16.21 6.04 13.37
N ARG A 187 15.51 7.19 13.27
CA ARG A 187 15.03 7.73 11.98
C ARG A 187 16.18 8.04 11.03
N LEU A 188 17.24 8.71 11.53
CA LEU A 188 18.42 9.04 10.74
C LEU A 188 19.08 7.77 10.18
N LYS A 189 19.30 6.75 11.03
CA LYS A 189 19.87 5.45 10.62
C LYS A 189 19.02 4.78 9.54
N LYS A 190 17.70 4.72 9.74
CA LYS A 190 16.76 4.15 8.77
C LYS A 190 16.81 4.90 7.43
N ARG A 191 16.86 6.22 7.47
CA ARG A 191 16.93 7.06 6.28
C ARG A 191 18.26 6.93 5.52
N MET A 192 19.38 6.81 6.24
CA MET A 192 20.66 6.52 5.61
C MET A 192 20.64 5.17 4.89
N GLY A 193 19.98 4.16 5.49
CA GLY A 193 19.75 2.86 4.84
C GLY A 193 18.95 3.01 3.53
N PHE A 194 17.86 3.76 3.55
CA PHE A 194 17.04 4.01 2.35
C PHE A 194 17.83 4.74 1.27
N LYS A 195 18.61 5.76 1.65
CA LYS A 195 19.46 6.49 0.69
C LYS A 195 20.52 5.59 0.07
N LEU A 196 21.12 4.70 0.84
CA LEU A 196 22.07 3.72 0.33
C LEU A 196 21.38 2.74 -0.64
N THR A 197 20.21 2.26 -0.30
CA THR A 197 19.39 1.40 -1.16
C THR A 197 19.07 2.10 -2.49
N ALA A 198 18.64 3.37 -2.44
CA ALA A 198 18.34 4.16 -3.61
C ALA A 198 19.56 4.34 -4.53
N ILE A 199 20.73 4.67 -3.96
CA ILE A 199 21.99 4.80 -4.73
C ILE A 199 22.36 3.49 -5.42
N ILE A 200 22.27 2.37 -4.73
CA ILE A 200 22.64 1.04 -5.28
C ILE A 200 21.65 0.59 -6.36
N ASN A 201 20.38 0.95 -6.19
CA ASN A 201 19.32 0.61 -7.14
C ASN A 201 19.26 1.57 -8.34
N GLY A 202 19.99 2.69 -8.30
CA GLY A 202 19.88 3.75 -9.30
C GLY A 202 18.51 4.44 -9.31
N ALA A 203 17.77 4.38 -8.19
CA ALA A 203 16.45 4.96 -8.04
C ALA A 203 16.53 6.30 -7.32
N ASP A 204 15.71 7.23 -7.74
CA ASP A 204 15.50 8.47 -6.98
C ASP A 204 14.50 8.24 -5.84
N MET A 205 14.84 8.72 -4.64
CA MET A 205 13.94 8.66 -3.51
C MET A 205 12.78 9.65 -3.71
N ASN A 206 11.58 9.24 -3.26
CA ASN A 206 10.37 10.05 -3.29
C ASN A 206 9.74 10.26 -4.67
N HIS A 207 10.22 9.62 -5.71
CA HIS A 207 9.65 9.68 -7.06
C HIS A 207 8.47 8.71 -7.19
N VAL A 208 7.33 9.08 -6.62
CA VAL A 208 6.09 8.30 -6.69
C VAL A 208 5.57 8.22 -8.14
N ASP A 209 5.86 9.25 -8.92
CA ASP A 209 5.44 9.33 -10.33
C ASP A 209 6.02 8.19 -11.18
N GLU A 210 7.29 7.84 -10.97
CA GLU A 210 7.93 6.72 -11.67
C GLU A 210 7.27 5.37 -11.31
N CYS A 211 6.94 5.17 -10.04
CA CYS A 211 6.21 3.98 -9.59
C CYS A 211 4.80 3.93 -10.21
N ARG A 212 4.11 5.05 -10.30
CA ARG A 212 2.79 5.17 -10.92
C ARG A 212 2.82 4.80 -12.40
N ASP A 213 3.74 5.44 -13.15
CA ASP A 213 3.84 5.26 -14.60
C ASP A 213 4.25 3.82 -14.95
N ARG A 214 5.18 3.26 -14.19
CA ARG A 214 5.60 1.86 -14.35
C ARG A 214 4.50 0.88 -14.00
N LEU A 215 3.69 1.16 -12.96
CA LEU A 215 2.55 0.30 -12.63
C LEU A 215 1.53 0.26 -13.77
N ARG A 216 1.18 1.40 -14.33
CA ARG A 216 0.25 1.45 -15.47
C ARG A 216 0.79 0.65 -16.65
N GLN A 217 2.05 0.86 -17.01
CA GLN A 217 2.72 0.14 -18.09
C GLN A 217 2.70 -1.38 -17.85
N ILE A 218 3.08 -1.87 -16.66
CA ILE A 218 3.14 -3.31 -16.37
C ILE A 218 1.76 -3.97 -16.33
N LEU A 219 0.72 -3.25 -15.90
CA LEU A 219 -0.66 -3.75 -15.95
C LEU A 219 -1.11 -4.00 -17.40
N ASP A 220 -0.77 -3.08 -18.32
CA ASP A 220 -1.04 -3.23 -19.75
C ASP A 220 -0.20 -4.38 -20.35
N GLU A 221 1.12 -4.39 -20.12
CA GLU A 221 2.06 -5.40 -20.63
C GLU A 221 1.68 -6.84 -20.19
N THR A 222 1.10 -6.98 -19.00
CA THR A 222 0.71 -8.28 -18.45
C THR A 222 -0.75 -8.66 -18.71
N GLY A 223 -1.54 -7.78 -19.32
CA GLY A 223 -2.98 -7.96 -19.55
C GLY A 223 -3.80 -7.94 -18.25
N LEU A 224 -3.24 -7.48 -17.15
CA LEU A 224 -3.95 -7.42 -15.87
C LEU A 224 -4.89 -6.21 -15.75
N MET A 225 -4.74 -5.21 -16.62
CA MET A 225 -5.59 -4.02 -16.61
C MET A 225 -7.07 -4.38 -16.71
N ASP A 226 -7.44 -5.34 -17.56
CA ASP A 226 -8.83 -5.78 -17.74
C ASP A 226 -9.35 -6.65 -16.57
N SER A 227 -8.47 -7.14 -15.72
CA SER A 227 -8.81 -8.02 -14.60
C SER A 227 -9.00 -7.28 -13.27
N VAL A 228 -8.71 -5.99 -13.24
CA VAL A 228 -8.79 -5.15 -12.03
C VAL A 228 -9.79 -4.01 -12.22
N ILE A 229 -10.26 -3.44 -11.13
CA ILE A 229 -10.87 -2.11 -11.16
C ILE A 229 -9.75 -1.10 -11.00
N PHE A 230 -9.43 -0.37 -12.06
CA PHE A 230 -8.42 0.67 -12.01
C PHE A 230 -9.07 2.04 -11.80
N ILE A 231 -8.69 2.73 -10.71
CA ILE A 231 -9.17 4.08 -10.38
C ILE A 231 -8.05 5.05 -10.72
N PRO A 232 -8.17 5.82 -11.83
CA PRO A 232 -7.12 6.73 -12.24
C PRO A 232 -7.00 7.92 -11.26
N LYS A 233 -5.80 8.46 -11.13
CA LYS A 233 -5.50 9.62 -10.28
C LYS A 233 -6.42 10.82 -10.58
N THR A 234 -6.77 11.01 -11.83
CA THR A 234 -7.67 12.09 -12.29
C THR A 234 -9.05 12.06 -11.66
N ASP A 235 -9.50 10.95 -11.13
CA ASP A 235 -10.83 10.82 -10.53
C ASP A 235 -10.85 11.30 -9.06
N TRP A 236 -9.72 11.30 -8.37
CA TRP A 236 -9.68 11.59 -6.94
C TRP A 236 -8.57 12.57 -6.51
N ASN A 237 -7.48 12.67 -7.25
CA ASN A 237 -6.33 13.54 -6.96
C ASN A 237 -5.97 14.37 -8.20
N LYS A 238 -6.95 15.12 -8.73
CA LYS A 238 -6.85 15.81 -10.02
C LYS A 238 -5.69 16.78 -10.11
N ASP A 239 -5.57 17.63 -9.10
CA ASP A 239 -4.72 18.82 -9.14
C ASP A 239 -3.38 18.59 -8.45
N GLY A 240 -3.13 17.38 -7.96
CA GLY A 240 -1.95 17.07 -7.16
C GLY A 240 -1.95 17.77 -5.81
N TYR A 241 -0.80 17.78 -5.13
CA TYR A 241 -0.70 18.33 -3.78
C TYR A 241 -0.94 19.85 -3.71
N ARG A 242 -0.50 20.61 -4.71
CA ARG A 242 -0.54 22.09 -4.64
C ARG A 242 -1.97 22.62 -4.53
N ASP A 243 -2.90 21.99 -5.19
CA ASP A 243 -4.30 22.40 -5.26
C ASP A 243 -5.21 21.56 -4.34
N SER A 244 -4.71 20.40 -3.87
CA SER A 244 -5.44 19.47 -2.99
C SER A 244 -5.03 19.58 -1.52
N ARG A 245 -4.51 20.70 -1.06
CA ARG A 245 -4.11 20.90 0.36
C ARG A 245 -5.20 20.57 1.37
N GLY A 246 -6.46 20.68 0.96
CA GLY A 246 -7.59 20.33 1.78
C GLY A 246 -7.77 18.83 2.06
N ILE A 247 -7.07 17.93 1.34
CA ILE A 247 -7.23 16.48 1.49
C ILE A 247 -6.04 15.78 2.15
N TYR A 248 -4.92 16.49 2.36
CA TYR A 248 -3.74 15.93 3.03
C TYR A 248 -3.52 16.52 4.42
N LEU A 249 -2.85 15.76 5.28
CA LEU A 249 -2.23 16.27 6.50
C LEU A 249 -0.99 17.13 6.15
N ASP A 250 -0.46 17.84 7.14
CA ASP A 250 0.71 18.73 6.97
C ASP A 250 1.96 18.00 6.47
N ASP A 251 2.04 16.68 6.64
CA ASP A 251 3.15 15.86 6.13
C ASP A 251 3.10 15.65 4.60
N GLY A 252 2.04 16.07 3.94
CA GLY A 252 1.86 16.00 2.49
C GLY A 252 1.72 14.59 1.92
N THR A 253 1.60 13.58 2.79
CA THR A 253 1.60 12.16 2.41
C THR A 253 0.34 11.43 2.89
N HIS A 254 -0.12 11.72 4.10
CA HIS A 254 -1.29 11.08 4.67
C HIS A 254 -2.55 11.91 4.40
N LEU A 255 -3.64 11.22 4.13
CA LEU A 255 -4.94 11.86 3.95
C LEU A 255 -5.50 12.32 5.31
N ASN A 256 -6.15 13.49 5.31
CA ASN A 256 -7.04 13.90 6.38
C ASN A 256 -8.45 13.31 6.16
N LEU A 257 -9.42 13.63 7.02
CA LEU A 257 -10.79 13.10 6.89
C LEU A 257 -11.45 13.47 5.56
N ALA A 258 -11.24 14.71 5.07
CA ALA A 258 -11.78 15.13 3.77
C ALA A 258 -11.15 14.34 2.61
N GLY A 259 -9.86 14.01 2.71
CA GLY A 259 -9.18 13.15 1.75
C GLY A 259 -9.74 11.73 1.73
N TYR A 260 -10.04 11.17 2.89
CA TYR A 260 -10.72 9.88 2.96
C TYR A 260 -12.15 9.94 2.43
N ASP A 261 -12.90 11.04 2.64
CA ASP A 261 -14.24 11.19 2.04
C ASP A 261 -14.20 11.13 0.51
N VAL A 262 -13.23 11.78 -0.09
CA VAL A 262 -13.02 11.72 -1.55
C VAL A 262 -12.65 10.31 -1.99
N LEU A 263 -11.71 9.67 -1.30
CA LEU A 263 -11.23 8.32 -1.61
C LEU A 263 -12.36 7.29 -1.50
N ASP A 264 -13.11 7.29 -0.39
CA ASP A 264 -14.22 6.37 -0.14
C ASP A 264 -15.34 6.57 -1.16
N SER A 265 -15.61 7.81 -1.58
CA SER A 265 -16.58 8.09 -2.65
C SER A 265 -16.15 7.45 -3.98
N CYS A 266 -14.87 7.55 -4.34
CA CYS A 266 -14.34 6.93 -5.56
C CYS A 266 -14.40 5.40 -5.49
N TYR A 267 -14.05 4.81 -4.35
CA TYR A 267 -14.18 3.37 -4.13
C TYR A 267 -15.64 2.91 -4.21
N ALA A 268 -16.55 3.61 -3.54
CA ALA A 268 -17.97 3.27 -3.55
C ALA A 268 -18.56 3.34 -4.97
N GLU A 269 -18.19 4.35 -5.76
CA GLU A 269 -18.63 4.49 -7.14
C GLU A 269 -18.09 3.38 -8.05
N ALA A 270 -16.79 3.10 -7.96
CA ALA A 270 -16.13 2.11 -8.80
C ALA A 270 -16.65 0.69 -8.51
N ILE A 271 -16.73 0.31 -7.23
CA ILE A 271 -17.21 -1.01 -6.80
C ILE A 271 -18.69 -1.20 -7.14
N SER A 272 -19.57 -0.22 -6.82
CA SER A 272 -21.00 -0.35 -7.10
C SER A 272 -21.28 -0.47 -8.61
N ARG A 273 -20.54 0.27 -9.44
CA ARG A 273 -20.65 0.18 -10.90
C ARG A 273 -20.25 -1.20 -11.43
N ASP A 274 -19.18 -1.78 -10.91
CA ASP A 274 -18.71 -3.10 -11.30
C ASP A 274 -19.70 -4.19 -10.84
N TYR A 275 -20.12 -4.14 -9.58
CA TYR A 275 -21.08 -5.07 -9.01
C TYR A 275 -22.40 -5.07 -9.78
N LEU A 276 -23.00 -3.90 -10.06
CA LEU A 276 -24.26 -3.79 -10.80
C LEU A 276 -24.16 -4.26 -12.27
N LYS A 277 -22.95 -4.34 -12.84
CA LYS A 277 -22.73 -4.96 -14.15
C LYS A 277 -22.66 -6.48 -14.07
N SER A 278 -22.15 -7.03 -12.98
CA SER A 278 -21.99 -8.48 -12.80
C SER A 278 -23.31 -9.20 -12.46
N VAL A 279 -24.32 -8.49 -11.92
CA VAL A 279 -25.62 -9.05 -11.54
C VAL A 279 -26.73 -8.81 -12.59
N LYS A 280 -26.41 -8.13 -13.70
CA LYS A 280 -27.27 -7.98 -14.87
C LYS A 280 -26.99 -9.06 -15.90
#